data_42b887cf42a7fd4c327e344c7b67ef23
#
_entry.id   42b887cf42a7fd4c327e344c7b67ef23
#
_cell.length_a   1.000
_cell.length_b   1.000
_cell.length_c   1.000
_cell.angle_alpha   90.00
_cell.angle_beta   90.00
_cell.angle_gamma   90.00
#
_symmetry.space_group_name_H-M   'P 1'
#
loop_
_entity.id
_entity.type
_entity.pdbx_description
1 polymer ?
#
loop_
_entity_poly.entity_id
_entity_poly.type
_entity_poly.pdbx_seq_one_letter_code
_entity_poly.pdbx_strand_id
1 'polypeptide(L)'
;MSNAPHTTIRSTAEINPEVTEVLPNFAEHDEDTKNHAIETPIVPFEYIRRYLDRQLEDRRRDRKTVRVIDVGCGRGDTVAWLCAQGWDAYGIDVSPDYIQRGREYLSRQGADPARLQLLNDDFTYPFPDGMFDVVLSDQVIEHVGDLELFASEVARISAPGASGMHIFPARWHPVETHLKSPFVHWLPKGPTRRAAVAAALRVGLAAPYFTEFPFQDRVEIFSRFSDEETFYRPLRATVATMERHGLRCDARLASRDKIGFHVPTAPKAALPLLGWLYRHMFSVVLHTDKP
;
A
#
# COMPACT_ATOMS: atom_id res chain seq x y z
N MET A 1 -18.24 28.29 -0.12
CA MET A 1 -17.55 28.46 -1.40
C MET A 1 -16.11 28.84 -1.09
N SER A 2 -15.21 27.88 -1.03
CA SER A 2 -13.79 28.12 -0.80
C SER A 2 -13.04 27.49 -1.98
N ASN A 3 -12.47 28.37 -2.82
CA ASN A 3 -11.63 27.98 -3.95
C ASN A 3 -10.32 27.37 -3.43
N ALA A 4 -10.13 26.08 -3.64
CA ALA A 4 -8.79 25.50 -3.60
C ALA A 4 -7.98 26.05 -4.79
N PRO A 5 -6.68 26.39 -4.62
CA PRO A 5 -5.87 26.86 -5.72
C PRO A 5 -5.60 25.70 -6.68
N HIS A 6 -6.16 25.78 -7.87
CA HIS A 6 -5.70 24.99 -9.01
C HIS A 6 -4.23 25.32 -9.25
N THR A 7 -3.34 24.42 -8.94
CA THR A 7 -1.94 24.49 -9.35
C THR A 7 -1.92 24.44 -10.88
N THR A 8 -1.59 25.54 -11.48
CA THR A 8 -1.47 25.71 -12.93
C THR A 8 -0.38 24.76 -13.42
N ILE A 9 -0.78 23.67 -14.07
CA ILE A 9 0.11 22.76 -14.78
C ILE A 9 0.82 23.59 -15.85
N ARG A 10 2.14 23.75 -15.75
CA ARG A 10 2.94 24.29 -16.83
C ARG A 10 2.70 23.41 -18.06
N SER A 11 2.53 24.07 -19.20
CA SER A 11 2.27 23.49 -20.52
C SER A 11 3.05 22.17 -20.73
N THR A 12 2.31 21.10 -21.00
CA THR A 12 2.80 19.74 -21.32
C THR A 12 3.59 19.67 -22.65
N ALA A 13 3.85 20.79 -23.29
CA ALA A 13 4.44 20.86 -24.64
C ALA A 13 5.95 20.57 -24.69
N GLU A 14 6.63 20.33 -23.57
CA GLU A 14 8.07 20.05 -23.51
C GLU A 14 8.42 18.68 -22.89
N ILE A 15 7.42 17.87 -22.52
CA ILE A 15 7.67 16.53 -21.97
C ILE A 15 7.55 15.53 -23.10
N ASN A 16 8.57 14.67 -23.25
CA ASN A 16 8.52 13.54 -24.18
C ASN A 16 7.21 12.74 -23.94
N PRO A 17 6.36 12.53 -24.95
CA PRO A 17 5.10 11.79 -24.82
C PRO A 17 5.30 10.40 -24.19
N GLU A 18 6.40 9.71 -24.49
CA GLU A 18 6.75 8.39 -23.91
C GLU A 18 6.93 8.46 -22.39
N VAL A 19 7.39 9.59 -21.82
CA VAL A 19 7.50 9.80 -20.37
C VAL A 19 6.13 9.84 -19.69
N THR A 20 5.13 10.37 -20.38
CA THR A 20 3.75 10.46 -19.87
C THR A 20 3.09 9.08 -19.80
N GLU A 21 3.40 8.19 -20.72
CA GLU A 21 2.89 6.81 -20.74
C GLU A 21 3.56 5.91 -19.68
N VAL A 22 4.80 6.22 -19.31
CA VAL A 22 5.58 5.42 -18.35
C VAL A 22 5.12 5.62 -16.90
N LEU A 23 4.60 6.80 -16.56
CA LEU A 23 4.19 7.11 -15.18
C LEU A 23 3.13 6.15 -14.60
N PRO A 24 2.08 5.77 -15.34
CA PRO A 24 1.10 4.79 -14.85
C PRO A 24 1.70 3.41 -14.58
N ASN A 25 2.83 3.10 -15.21
CA ASN A 25 3.50 1.81 -15.16
C ASN A 25 4.76 1.81 -14.29
N PHE A 26 5.00 2.86 -13.48
CA PHE A 26 6.20 2.93 -12.64
C PHE A 26 6.37 1.70 -11.74
N ALA A 27 5.28 1.21 -11.14
CA ALA A 27 5.27 0.02 -10.31
C ALA A 27 5.61 -1.26 -11.11
N GLU A 28 5.29 -1.32 -12.40
CA GLU A 28 5.61 -2.45 -13.27
C GLU A 28 7.10 -2.57 -13.60
N HIS A 29 7.87 -1.50 -13.36
CA HIS A 29 9.32 -1.50 -13.54
C HIS A 29 10.08 -1.95 -12.28
N ASP A 30 9.40 -2.18 -11.17
CA ASP A 30 9.99 -2.92 -10.07
C ASP A 30 10.23 -4.37 -10.53
N GLU A 31 11.49 -4.82 -10.49
CA GLU A 31 11.89 -6.17 -10.97
C GLU A 31 11.12 -7.28 -10.28
N ASP A 32 10.73 -7.09 -9.03
CA ASP A 32 9.89 -8.03 -8.28
C ASP A 32 8.50 -8.20 -8.92
N THR A 33 8.00 -7.17 -9.59
CA THR A 33 6.71 -7.22 -10.29
C THR A 33 6.81 -7.87 -11.68
N LYS A 34 7.95 -7.72 -12.35
CA LYS A 34 8.19 -8.28 -13.70
C LYS A 34 8.45 -9.79 -13.68
N ASN A 35 9.12 -10.28 -12.64
CA ASN A 35 9.63 -11.66 -12.59
C ASN A 35 8.64 -12.65 -11.97
N HIS A 36 7.49 -12.21 -11.50
CA HIS A 36 6.47 -13.13 -11.02
C HIS A 36 5.72 -13.72 -12.20
N ALA A 37 6.25 -14.85 -12.68
CA ALA A 37 5.53 -15.73 -13.56
C ALA A 37 4.13 -15.97 -12.96
N ILE A 38 3.13 -15.75 -13.78
CA ILE A 38 1.68 -15.82 -13.49
C ILE A 38 1.25 -17.18 -12.89
N GLU A 39 2.15 -18.11 -12.67
CA GLU A 39 1.89 -19.51 -12.38
C GLU A 39 2.03 -19.91 -10.91
N THR A 40 2.70 -19.12 -10.07
CA THR A 40 2.88 -19.46 -8.66
C THR A 40 2.23 -18.40 -7.77
N PRO A 41 1.28 -18.81 -6.88
CA PRO A 41 0.68 -17.87 -5.93
C PRO A 41 1.75 -17.28 -5.02
N ILE A 42 1.78 -15.95 -4.93
CA ILE A 42 2.60 -15.29 -3.91
C ILE A 42 1.98 -15.59 -2.56
N VAL A 43 2.75 -16.25 -1.71
CA VAL A 43 2.32 -16.53 -0.34
C VAL A 43 2.44 -15.23 0.47
N PRO A 44 1.36 -14.73 1.08
CA PRO A 44 1.42 -13.55 1.94
C PRO A 44 2.48 -13.71 3.03
N PHE A 45 3.09 -12.61 3.44
CA PHE A 45 4.08 -12.61 4.51
C PHE A 45 3.55 -13.33 5.76
N GLU A 46 4.44 -13.99 6.49
CA GLU A 46 4.07 -14.81 7.65
C GLU A 46 3.30 -14.02 8.72
N TYR A 47 3.62 -12.74 8.91
CA TYR A 47 2.92 -11.89 9.87
C TYR A 47 1.46 -11.61 9.47
N ILE A 48 1.13 -11.55 8.16
CA ILE A 48 -0.26 -11.46 7.66
C ILE A 48 -0.99 -12.75 7.96
N ARG A 49 -0.38 -13.90 7.64
CA ARG A 49 -0.96 -15.22 7.91
C ARG A 49 -1.25 -15.42 9.39
N ARG A 50 -0.28 -15.11 10.26
CA ARG A 50 -0.45 -15.17 11.73
C ARG A 50 -1.54 -14.22 12.24
N TYR A 51 -1.65 -13.04 11.62
CA TYR A 51 -2.74 -12.13 11.96
C TYR A 51 -4.09 -12.74 11.62
N LEU A 52 -4.26 -13.29 10.43
CA LEU A 52 -5.49 -13.93 9.98
C LEU A 52 -5.85 -15.15 10.85
N ASP A 53 -4.89 -15.99 11.17
CA ASP A 53 -5.14 -17.16 12.04
C ASP A 53 -5.61 -16.71 13.43
N ARG A 54 -5.03 -15.65 14.02
CA ARG A 54 -5.54 -15.04 15.26
C ARG A 54 -6.98 -14.55 15.14
N GLN A 55 -7.35 -13.95 13.99
CA GLN A 55 -8.74 -13.50 13.79
C GLN A 55 -9.74 -14.67 13.80
N LEU A 56 -9.35 -15.85 13.37
CA LEU A 56 -10.20 -17.05 13.47
C LEU A 56 -10.33 -17.53 14.92
N GLU A 57 -9.21 -17.60 15.65
CA GLU A 57 -9.17 -18.02 17.04
C GLU A 57 -10.01 -17.09 17.93
N ASP A 58 -9.81 -15.78 17.83
CA ASP A 58 -10.51 -14.76 18.62
C ASP A 58 -12.02 -14.77 18.35
N ARG A 59 -12.41 -14.99 17.09
CA ARG A 59 -13.83 -15.00 16.67
C ARG A 59 -14.48 -16.37 16.82
N ARG A 60 -13.71 -17.45 17.07
CA ARG A 60 -14.16 -18.85 17.06
C ARG A 60 -14.93 -19.20 15.78
N ARG A 61 -14.45 -18.74 14.62
CA ARG A 61 -15.09 -18.89 13.31
C ARG A 61 -14.24 -19.71 12.36
N ASP A 62 -14.90 -20.31 11.37
CA ASP A 62 -14.23 -20.99 10.24
C ASP A 62 -13.82 -19.96 9.18
N ARG A 63 -12.74 -20.24 8.44
CA ARG A 63 -12.23 -19.42 7.32
C ARG A 63 -13.30 -19.05 6.31
N LYS A 64 -14.20 -20.00 5.99
CA LYS A 64 -15.32 -19.82 5.04
C LYS A 64 -16.36 -18.80 5.50
N THR A 65 -16.39 -18.49 6.77
CA THR A 65 -17.40 -17.60 7.37
C THR A 65 -16.85 -16.23 7.73
N VAL A 66 -15.53 -16.02 7.56
CA VAL A 66 -14.85 -14.75 7.76
C VAL A 66 -14.56 -14.13 6.40
N ARG A 67 -15.18 -12.99 6.13
CA ARG A 67 -14.94 -12.23 4.89
C ARG A 67 -13.74 -11.34 5.04
N VAL A 68 -12.78 -11.52 4.14
CA VAL A 68 -11.53 -10.76 4.09
C VAL A 68 -11.50 -9.92 2.82
N ILE A 69 -11.09 -8.66 2.92
CA ILE A 69 -10.76 -7.84 1.74
C ILE A 69 -9.31 -7.40 1.80
N ASP A 70 -8.65 -7.47 0.64
CA ASP A 70 -7.33 -6.89 0.38
C ASP A 70 -7.53 -5.59 -0.43
N VAL A 71 -7.30 -4.45 0.22
CA VAL A 71 -7.43 -3.11 -0.39
C VAL A 71 -6.10 -2.73 -1.02
N GLY A 72 -6.10 -2.40 -2.31
CA GLY A 72 -4.88 -2.26 -3.11
C GLY A 72 -4.27 -3.63 -3.44
N CYS A 73 -5.11 -4.55 -3.86
CA CYS A 73 -4.74 -5.96 -4.05
C CYS A 73 -3.83 -6.23 -5.26
N GLY A 74 -3.54 -5.22 -6.09
CA GLY A 74 -2.83 -5.40 -7.35
C GLY A 74 -3.50 -6.48 -8.21
N ARG A 75 -2.72 -7.48 -8.63
CA ARG A 75 -3.22 -8.63 -9.39
C ARG A 75 -4.00 -9.66 -8.55
N GLY A 76 -4.20 -9.42 -7.26
CA GLY A 76 -4.95 -10.31 -6.39
C GLY A 76 -4.19 -11.57 -5.95
N ASP A 77 -2.87 -11.55 -5.88
CA ASP A 77 -2.07 -12.70 -5.44
C ASP A 77 -2.45 -13.15 -4.03
N THR A 78 -2.60 -12.20 -3.09
CA THR A 78 -3.08 -12.47 -1.71
C THR A 78 -4.48 -13.07 -1.73
N VAL A 79 -5.38 -12.53 -2.56
CA VAL A 79 -6.77 -13.03 -2.68
C VAL A 79 -6.78 -14.46 -3.22
N ALA A 80 -5.99 -14.75 -4.27
CA ALA A 80 -5.89 -16.10 -4.82
C ALA A 80 -5.38 -17.09 -3.78
N TRP A 81 -4.33 -16.73 -3.04
CA TRP A 81 -3.81 -17.56 -1.96
C TRP A 81 -4.86 -17.81 -0.86
N LEU A 82 -5.55 -16.76 -0.43
CA LEU A 82 -6.60 -16.87 0.60
C LEU A 82 -7.74 -17.78 0.13
N CYS A 83 -8.21 -17.61 -1.11
CA CYS A 83 -9.24 -18.48 -1.70
C CYS A 83 -8.79 -19.95 -1.74
N ALA A 84 -7.53 -20.22 -2.13
CA ALA A 84 -6.98 -21.58 -2.12
C ALA A 84 -6.87 -22.17 -0.71
N GLN A 85 -6.76 -21.36 0.34
CA GLN A 85 -6.80 -21.77 1.75
C GLN A 85 -8.24 -21.87 2.31
N GLY A 86 -9.24 -21.60 1.50
CA GLY A 86 -10.66 -21.71 1.87
C GLY A 86 -11.25 -20.47 2.55
N TRP A 87 -10.60 -19.30 2.46
CA TRP A 87 -11.15 -18.04 2.94
C TRP A 87 -12.19 -17.46 1.97
N ASP A 88 -13.16 -16.73 2.52
CA ASP A 88 -14.06 -15.88 1.72
C ASP A 88 -13.40 -14.52 1.46
N ALA A 89 -12.45 -14.50 0.50
CA ALA A 89 -11.57 -13.37 0.25
C ALA A 89 -11.95 -12.60 -1.02
N TYR A 90 -11.76 -11.29 -0.97
CA TYR A 90 -12.03 -10.32 -2.01
C TYR A 90 -10.85 -9.36 -2.14
N GLY A 91 -10.76 -8.67 -3.27
CA GLY A 91 -9.74 -7.64 -3.50
C GLY A 91 -10.29 -6.46 -4.29
N ILE A 92 -9.67 -5.31 -4.09
CA ILE A 92 -10.00 -4.09 -4.81
C ILE A 92 -8.71 -3.33 -5.16
N ASP A 93 -8.67 -2.77 -6.37
CA ASP A 93 -7.54 -1.96 -6.83
C ASP A 93 -8.02 -0.83 -7.76
N VAL A 94 -7.20 0.21 -7.93
CA VAL A 94 -7.45 1.34 -8.84
C VAL A 94 -7.07 1.02 -10.28
N SER A 95 -6.21 0.01 -10.52
CA SER A 95 -5.66 -0.31 -11.83
C SER A 95 -6.58 -1.27 -12.60
N PRO A 96 -7.20 -0.85 -13.72
CA PRO A 96 -7.99 -1.73 -14.56
C PRO A 96 -7.17 -2.91 -15.11
N ASP A 97 -5.90 -2.67 -15.42
CA ASP A 97 -4.99 -3.68 -15.97
C ASP A 97 -4.66 -4.76 -14.93
N TYR A 98 -4.34 -4.37 -13.70
CA TYR A 98 -4.14 -5.33 -12.60
C TYR A 98 -5.40 -6.15 -12.33
N ILE A 99 -6.56 -5.53 -12.28
CA ILE A 99 -7.82 -6.24 -12.05
C ILE A 99 -8.14 -7.21 -13.21
N GLN A 100 -7.92 -6.80 -14.45
CA GLN A 100 -8.14 -7.70 -15.59
C GLN A 100 -7.22 -8.92 -15.54
N ARG A 101 -5.91 -8.73 -15.40
CA ARG A 101 -4.92 -9.82 -15.29
C ARG A 101 -5.20 -10.69 -14.05
N GLY A 102 -5.58 -10.08 -12.95
CA GLY A 102 -5.92 -10.76 -11.72
C GLY A 102 -7.15 -11.66 -11.85
N ARG A 103 -8.18 -11.22 -12.52
CA ARG A 103 -9.38 -12.02 -12.82
C ARG A 103 -9.05 -13.25 -13.67
N GLU A 104 -8.18 -13.09 -14.66
CA GLU A 104 -7.69 -14.21 -15.47
C GLU A 104 -6.87 -15.18 -14.62
N TYR A 105 -6.05 -14.66 -13.72
CA TYR A 105 -5.25 -15.45 -12.78
C TYR A 105 -6.14 -16.23 -11.80
N LEU A 106 -7.11 -15.58 -11.14
CA LEU A 106 -8.06 -16.24 -10.25
C LEU A 106 -8.82 -17.37 -10.95
N SER A 107 -9.31 -17.11 -12.18
CA SER A 107 -10.00 -18.14 -12.97
C SER A 107 -9.15 -19.38 -13.20
N ARG A 108 -7.85 -19.19 -13.52
CA ARG A 108 -6.91 -20.32 -13.69
C ARG A 108 -6.66 -21.09 -12.41
N GLN A 109 -6.74 -20.41 -11.26
CA GLN A 109 -6.63 -21.03 -9.95
C GLN A 109 -7.95 -21.67 -9.44
N GLY A 110 -9.02 -21.61 -10.25
CA GLY A 110 -10.33 -22.15 -9.88
C GLY A 110 -11.11 -21.29 -8.89
N ALA A 111 -10.70 -20.03 -8.69
CA ALA A 111 -11.41 -19.06 -7.89
C ALA A 111 -12.30 -18.17 -8.75
N ASP A 112 -13.37 -17.62 -8.17
CA ASP A 112 -14.28 -16.71 -8.86
C ASP A 112 -13.60 -15.37 -9.19
N PRO A 113 -13.45 -15.00 -10.48
CA PRO A 113 -12.84 -13.74 -10.87
C PRO A 113 -13.61 -12.50 -10.39
N ALA A 114 -14.90 -12.62 -10.10
CA ALA A 114 -15.72 -11.53 -9.57
C ALA A 114 -15.30 -11.10 -8.15
N ARG A 115 -14.42 -11.84 -7.49
CA ARG A 115 -13.84 -11.47 -6.19
C ARG A 115 -12.87 -10.29 -6.28
N LEU A 116 -12.34 -9.98 -7.47
CA LEU A 116 -11.54 -8.80 -7.71
C LEU A 116 -12.40 -7.71 -8.36
N GLN A 117 -12.44 -6.54 -7.73
CA GLN A 117 -13.22 -5.40 -8.18
C GLN A 117 -12.32 -4.19 -8.44
N LEU A 118 -12.71 -3.40 -9.45
CA LEU A 118 -12.12 -2.09 -9.69
C LEU A 118 -12.78 -1.07 -8.75
N LEU A 119 -12.03 -0.10 -8.23
CA LEU A 119 -12.61 1.05 -7.57
C LEU A 119 -13.56 1.79 -8.53
N ASN A 120 -14.59 2.43 -7.95
CA ASN A 120 -15.42 3.36 -8.71
C ASN A 120 -14.60 4.60 -9.12
N ASP A 121 -15.08 5.33 -10.13
CA ASP A 121 -14.39 6.53 -10.65
C ASP A 121 -14.24 7.64 -9.59
N ASP A 122 -15.08 7.64 -8.58
CA ASP A 122 -15.01 8.55 -7.41
C ASP A 122 -14.19 7.99 -6.25
N PHE A 123 -13.46 6.90 -6.46
CA PHE A 123 -12.66 6.17 -5.48
C PHE A 123 -13.46 5.54 -4.33
N THR A 124 -14.78 5.44 -4.42
CA THR A 124 -15.59 4.64 -3.49
C THR A 124 -15.46 3.14 -3.79
N TYR A 125 -15.68 2.31 -2.77
CA TYR A 125 -15.53 0.86 -2.92
C TYR A 125 -16.86 0.23 -3.34
N PRO A 126 -16.91 -0.60 -4.41
CA PRO A 126 -18.15 -1.21 -4.93
C PRO A 126 -18.65 -2.36 -4.04
N PHE A 127 -18.61 -2.20 -2.73
CA PHE A 127 -19.07 -3.16 -1.75
C PHE A 127 -20.08 -2.56 -0.79
N PRO A 128 -21.06 -3.37 -0.28
CA PRO A 128 -22.02 -2.91 0.71
C PRO A 128 -21.36 -2.52 2.04
N ASP A 129 -22.08 -1.71 2.82
CA ASP A 129 -21.70 -1.37 4.18
C ASP A 129 -21.61 -2.62 5.06
N GLY A 130 -20.59 -2.69 5.90
CA GLY A 130 -20.44 -3.75 6.88
C GLY A 130 -20.23 -5.15 6.29
N MET A 131 -19.71 -5.25 5.08
CA MET A 131 -19.55 -6.54 4.41
C MET A 131 -18.41 -7.36 4.98
N PHE A 132 -17.31 -6.75 5.43
CA PHE A 132 -16.06 -7.45 5.73
C PHE A 132 -15.75 -7.54 7.21
N ASP A 133 -15.33 -8.73 7.64
CA ASP A 133 -14.85 -9.00 9.01
C ASP A 133 -13.38 -8.61 9.19
N VAL A 134 -12.58 -8.67 8.10
CA VAL A 134 -11.15 -8.34 8.12
C VAL A 134 -10.81 -7.49 6.90
N VAL A 135 -10.11 -6.36 7.13
CA VAL A 135 -9.61 -5.48 6.08
C VAL A 135 -8.09 -5.47 6.10
N LEU A 136 -7.48 -5.81 4.98
CA LEU A 136 -6.03 -5.77 4.78
C LEU A 136 -5.68 -4.64 3.82
N SER A 137 -4.52 -4.01 3.99
CA SER A 137 -3.85 -3.24 2.95
C SER A 137 -2.34 -3.28 3.18
N ASP A 138 -1.57 -3.56 2.13
CA ASP A 138 -0.11 -3.61 2.19
C ASP A 138 0.49 -2.72 1.09
N GLN A 139 1.30 -1.73 1.48
CA GLN A 139 1.91 -0.74 0.58
C GLN A 139 0.86 0.05 -0.23
N VAL A 140 -0.17 0.56 0.44
CA VAL A 140 -1.28 1.30 -0.18
C VAL A 140 -1.39 2.72 0.36
N ILE A 141 -1.36 2.90 1.69
CA ILE A 141 -1.64 4.20 2.34
C ILE A 141 -0.71 5.32 1.88
N GLU A 142 0.52 4.99 1.52
CA GLU A 142 1.49 5.92 0.93
C GLU A 142 1.13 6.40 -0.47
N HIS A 143 0.23 5.70 -1.18
CA HIS A 143 -0.28 6.07 -2.50
C HIS A 143 -1.65 6.74 -2.45
N VAL A 144 -2.29 6.76 -1.30
CA VAL A 144 -3.62 7.34 -1.13
C VAL A 144 -3.53 8.87 -1.03
N GLY A 145 -4.00 9.58 -2.04
CA GLY A 145 -4.08 11.05 -2.06
C GLY A 145 -5.07 11.59 -1.02
N ASP A 146 -6.31 11.10 -1.05
CA ASP A 146 -7.37 11.43 -0.09
C ASP A 146 -7.50 10.35 0.99
N LEU A 147 -6.80 10.58 2.11
CA LEU A 147 -6.83 9.66 3.25
C LEU A 147 -8.18 9.70 3.99
N GLU A 148 -8.92 10.81 3.92
CA GLU A 148 -10.27 10.92 4.54
C GLU A 148 -11.24 9.97 3.83
N LEU A 149 -11.26 9.99 2.49
CA LEU A 149 -12.09 9.09 1.70
C LEU A 149 -11.69 7.63 1.95
N PHE A 150 -10.38 7.31 1.92
CA PHE A 150 -9.89 5.96 2.21
C PHE A 150 -10.38 5.48 3.59
N ALA A 151 -10.21 6.28 4.64
CA ALA A 151 -10.60 5.92 6.00
C ALA A 151 -12.12 5.75 6.13
N SER A 152 -12.90 6.62 5.48
CA SER A 152 -14.36 6.53 5.47
C SER A 152 -14.84 5.24 4.79
N GLU A 153 -14.26 4.88 3.66
CA GLU A 153 -14.61 3.66 2.92
C GLU A 153 -14.18 2.40 3.66
N VAL A 154 -12.97 2.36 4.21
CA VAL A 154 -12.53 1.26 5.10
C VAL A 154 -13.50 1.09 6.27
N ALA A 155 -13.88 2.19 6.92
CA ALA A 155 -14.85 2.13 8.01
C ALA A 155 -16.23 1.67 7.53
N ARG A 156 -16.71 2.15 6.37
CA ARG A 156 -18.04 1.83 5.82
C ARG A 156 -18.16 0.32 5.52
N ILE A 157 -17.18 -0.24 4.82
CA ILE A 157 -17.22 -1.65 4.40
C ILE A 157 -16.92 -2.63 5.55
N SER A 158 -16.32 -2.17 6.65
CA SER A 158 -16.04 -2.99 7.84
C SER A 158 -17.33 -3.32 8.57
N ALA A 159 -17.55 -4.57 8.93
CA ALA A 159 -18.64 -5.01 9.79
C ALA A 159 -18.44 -4.49 11.24
N PRO A 160 -19.51 -4.37 12.05
CA PRO A 160 -19.34 -4.19 13.49
C PRO A 160 -18.46 -5.30 14.09
N GLY A 161 -17.46 -4.93 14.87
CA GLY A 161 -16.46 -5.86 15.37
C GLY A 161 -15.42 -6.33 14.35
N ALA A 162 -15.36 -5.73 13.17
CA ALA A 162 -14.30 -6.00 12.20
C ALA A 162 -12.95 -5.51 12.68
N SER A 163 -11.89 -6.15 12.20
CA SER A 163 -10.51 -5.73 12.43
C SER A 163 -9.76 -5.53 11.12
N GLY A 164 -8.77 -4.63 11.14
CA GLY A 164 -7.94 -4.35 9.97
C GLY A 164 -6.45 -4.43 10.29
N MET A 165 -5.66 -4.66 9.24
CA MET A 165 -4.21 -4.55 9.30
C MET A 165 -3.71 -3.81 8.07
N HIS A 166 -3.11 -2.65 8.30
CA HIS A 166 -2.59 -1.76 7.27
C HIS A 166 -1.08 -1.64 7.41
N ILE A 167 -0.34 -1.93 6.34
CA ILE A 167 1.12 -1.92 6.32
C ILE A 167 1.57 -0.90 5.31
N PHE A 168 2.43 0.02 5.74
CA PHE A 168 2.96 1.08 4.88
C PHE A 168 4.31 1.59 5.39
N PRO A 169 5.15 2.19 4.53
CA PRO A 169 6.43 2.73 4.94
C PRO A 169 6.23 3.95 5.86
N ALA A 170 7.10 4.04 6.86
CA ALA A 170 7.08 5.17 7.77
C ALA A 170 7.50 6.45 7.06
N ARG A 171 6.95 7.61 7.48
CA ARG A 171 7.30 8.95 6.95
C ARG A 171 8.81 9.21 6.94
N TRP A 172 9.52 8.71 7.94
CA TRP A 172 10.95 8.93 8.13
C TRP A 172 11.80 7.73 7.72
N HIS A 173 11.30 6.88 6.83
CA HIS A 173 12.13 5.80 6.26
C HIS A 173 13.39 6.39 5.61
N PRO A 174 14.60 5.86 5.90
CA PRO A 174 15.83 6.46 5.38
C PRO A 174 15.95 6.43 3.85
N VAL A 175 15.32 5.43 3.23
CA VAL A 175 15.33 5.25 1.78
C VAL A 175 13.88 5.33 1.29
N GLU A 176 13.63 6.12 0.26
CA GLU A 176 12.36 6.07 -0.47
C GLU A 176 12.27 4.71 -1.17
N THR A 177 11.22 3.94 -0.84
CA THR A 177 11.16 2.51 -1.15
C THR A 177 11.00 2.20 -2.63
N HIS A 178 10.34 3.07 -3.40
CA HIS A 178 10.11 2.91 -4.84
C HIS A 178 11.30 3.40 -5.67
N LEU A 179 11.82 4.59 -5.35
CA LEU A 179 12.96 5.17 -6.05
C LEU A 179 14.28 4.54 -5.61
N LYS A 180 14.31 3.76 -4.52
CA LYS A 180 15.51 3.26 -3.83
C LYS A 180 16.51 4.39 -3.49
N SER A 181 15.99 5.62 -3.29
CA SER A 181 16.78 6.84 -3.10
C SER A 181 16.78 7.30 -1.65
N PRO A 182 17.95 7.63 -1.05
CA PRO A 182 18.01 8.07 0.33
C PRO A 182 17.39 9.47 0.50
N PHE A 183 16.53 9.61 1.50
CA PHE A 183 15.99 10.85 2.06
C PHE A 183 15.20 11.76 1.10
N VAL A 184 15.00 11.42 -0.17
CA VAL A 184 14.35 12.29 -1.16
C VAL A 184 12.93 12.69 -0.75
N HIS A 185 12.14 11.76 -0.17
CA HIS A 185 10.77 12.02 0.29
C HIS A 185 10.69 12.80 1.61
N TRP A 186 11.83 13.06 2.29
CA TRP A 186 11.88 13.95 3.45
C TRP A 186 11.80 15.41 3.03
N LEU A 187 12.23 15.71 1.80
CA LEU A 187 12.20 17.04 1.23
C LEU A 187 10.80 17.45 0.79
N PRO A 188 10.48 18.75 0.79
CA PRO A 188 9.24 19.25 0.22
C PRO A 188 9.11 18.85 -1.25
N LYS A 189 7.87 18.56 -1.68
CA LYS A 189 7.55 18.34 -3.10
C LYS A 189 7.97 19.54 -3.96
N GLY A 190 8.35 19.28 -5.21
CA GLY A 190 8.75 20.30 -6.16
C GLY A 190 10.28 20.44 -6.37
N PRO A 191 10.80 21.65 -6.67
CA PRO A 191 12.16 21.82 -7.20
C PRO A 191 13.28 21.25 -6.31
N THR A 192 13.16 21.37 -5.00
CA THR A 192 14.17 20.87 -4.04
C THR A 192 14.26 19.36 -4.08
N ARG A 193 13.10 18.67 -4.07
CA ARG A 193 13.04 17.21 -4.17
C ARG A 193 13.54 16.74 -5.53
N ARG A 194 13.14 17.43 -6.61
CA ARG A 194 13.63 17.15 -7.96
C ARG A 194 15.15 17.24 -8.06
N ALA A 195 15.77 18.26 -7.46
CA ALA A 195 17.23 18.39 -7.42
C ALA A 195 17.89 17.22 -6.67
N ALA A 196 17.29 16.76 -5.56
CA ALA A 196 17.78 15.60 -4.81
C ALA A 196 17.64 14.30 -5.60
N VAL A 197 16.51 14.09 -6.30
CA VAL A 197 16.30 12.96 -7.22
C VAL A 197 17.37 12.97 -8.32
N ALA A 198 17.61 14.11 -8.97
CA ALA A 198 18.63 14.24 -10.00
C ALA A 198 20.04 13.91 -9.46
N ALA A 199 20.36 14.39 -8.24
CA ALA A 199 21.62 14.06 -7.59
C ALA A 199 21.73 12.56 -7.29
N ALA A 200 20.70 11.94 -6.72
CA ALA A 200 20.68 10.52 -6.42
C ALA A 200 20.87 9.66 -7.69
N LEU A 201 20.15 9.98 -8.76
CA LEU A 201 20.31 9.30 -10.06
C LEU A 201 21.74 9.47 -10.62
N ARG A 202 22.33 10.65 -10.50
CA ARG A 202 23.68 10.93 -11.02
C ARG A 202 24.78 10.15 -10.33
N VAL A 203 24.62 9.91 -9.02
CA VAL A 203 25.62 9.19 -8.21
C VAL A 203 25.29 7.71 -8.03
N GLY A 204 24.26 7.19 -8.70
CA GLY A 204 23.86 5.79 -8.61
C GLY A 204 23.16 5.41 -7.29
N LEU A 205 22.62 6.38 -6.55
CA LEU A 205 21.84 6.17 -5.33
C LEU A 205 20.33 6.23 -5.61
N ALA A 206 19.89 5.59 -6.71
CA ALA A 206 18.50 5.46 -7.09
C ALA A 206 18.30 4.11 -7.80
N ALA A 207 17.04 3.67 -7.89
CA ALA A 207 16.71 2.46 -8.62
C ALA A 207 17.22 2.52 -10.08
N PRO A 208 17.75 1.42 -10.63
CA PRO A 208 18.23 1.35 -12.01
C PRO A 208 17.08 1.17 -13.02
N TYR A 209 15.95 1.84 -12.78
CA TYR A 209 14.77 1.79 -13.65
C TYR A 209 14.89 2.81 -14.77
N PHE A 210 14.23 2.53 -15.91
CA PHE A 210 14.13 3.43 -17.05
C PHE A 210 15.49 3.84 -17.63
N THR A 211 16.47 2.92 -17.63
CA THR A 211 17.83 3.19 -18.10
C THR A 211 17.89 3.40 -19.62
N GLU A 212 16.86 2.99 -20.34
CA GLU A 212 16.64 3.25 -21.77
C GLU A 212 16.34 4.71 -22.08
N PHE A 213 15.85 5.48 -21.10
CA PHE A 213 15.55 6.91 -21.27
C PHE A 213 16.75 7.82 -20.99
N PRO A 214 16.81 8.99 -21.66
CA PRO A 214 17.79 10.02 -21.34
C PRO A 214 17.74 10.45 -19.86
N PHE A 215 18.87 10.90 -19.31
CA PHE A 215 18.97 11.27 -17.90
C PHE A 215 17.90 12.27 -17.43
N GLN A 216 17.58 13.28 -18.26
CA GLN A 216 16.58 14.30 -17.92
C GLN A 216 15.16 13.71 -17.83
N ASP A 217 14.84 12.79 -18.72
CA ASP A 217 13.54 12.10 -18.73
C ASP A 217 13.42 11.20 -17.50
N ARG A 218 14.48 10.49 -17.11
CA ARG A 218 14.52 9.73 -15.86
C ARG A 218 14.32 10.62 -14.64
N VAL A 219 14.95 11.78 -14.59
CA VAL A 219 14.73 12.76 -13.52
C VAL A 219 13.27 13.21 -13.48
N GLU A 220 12.66 13.43 -14.64
CA GLU A 220 11.23 13.79 -14.73
C GLU A 220 10.34 12.67 -14.21
N ILE A 221 10.50 11.44 -14.71
CA ILE A 221 9.73 10.26 -14.31
C ILE A 221 9.78 10.07 -12.78
N PHE A 222 10.98 10.03 -12.20
CA PHE A 222 11.19 9.81 -10.77
C PHE A 222 10.62 10.96 -9.92
N SER A 223 10.78 12.20 -10.39
CA SER A 223 10.28 13.37 -9.66
C SER A 223 8.75 13.42 -9.66
N ARG A 224 8.12 13.19 -10.81
CA ARG A 224 6.66 13.16 -10.93
C ARG A 224 6.07 12.05 -10.09
N PHE A 225 6.60 10.83 -10.16
CA PHE A 225 6.16 9.73 -9.30
C PHE A 225 6.23 10.13 -7.82
N SER A 226 7.36 10.65 -7.37
CA SER A 226 7.55 11.07 -5.98
C SER A 226 6.62 12.23 -5.56
N ASP A 227 6.25 13.10 -6.48
CA ASP A 227 5.42 14.27 -6.17
C ASP A 227 3.91 13.99 -6.35
N GLU A 228 3.53 13.14 -7.29
CA GLU A 228 2.13 12.90 -7.66
C GLU A 228 1.58 11.61 -7.07
N GLU A 229 2.41 10.54 -6.95
CA GLU A 229 1.97 9.19 -6.59
C GLU A 229 2.34 8.78 -5.15
N THR A 230 3.10 9.60 -4.40
CA THR A 230 3.47 9.25 -3.03
C THR A 230 3.09 10.32 -2.00
N PHE A 231 2.48 9.87 -0.89
CA PHE A 231 1.90 10.72 0.16
C PHE A 231 2.35 10.25 1.55
N TYR A 232 3.65 10.30 1.82
CA TYR A 232 4.20 9.91 3.12
C TYR A 232 3.72 10.85 4.22
N ARG A 233 2.94 10.32 5.17
CA ARG A 233 2.32 11.06 6.27
C ARG A 233 2.92 10.67 7.62
N PRO A 234 2.96 11.57 8.61
CA PRO A 234 3.26 11.18 9.98
C PRO A 234 2.22 10.18 10.50
N LEU A 235 2.66 9.12 11.19
CA LEU A 235 1.77 8.08 11.74
C LEU A 235 0.59 8.67 12.52
N ARG A 236 0.85 9.71 13.34
CA ARG A 236 -0.21 10.40 14.12
C ARG A 236 -1.33 10.98 13.24
N ALA A 237 -1.00 11.45 12.05
CA ALA A 237 -2.01 12.00 11.12
C ALA A 237 -2.87 10.87 10.53
N THR A 238 -2.25 9.76 10.14
CA THR A 238 -2.98 8.57 9.65
C THR A 238 -3.91 8.01 10.74
N VAL A 239 -3.40 7.83 11.96
CA VAL A 239 -4.20 7.38 13.10
C VAL A 239 -5.38 8.32 13.35
N ALA A 240 -5.11 9.63 13.46
CA ALA A 240 -6.18 10.61 13.72
C ALA A 240 -7.27 10.62 12.64
N THR A 241 -6.90 10.41 11.36
CA THR A 241 -7.88 10.30 10.28
C THR A 241 -8.73 9.03 10.43
N MET A 242 -8.12 7.87 10.63
CA MET A 242 -8.85 6.62 10.84
C MET A 242 -9.80 6.70 12.04
N GLU A 243 -9.34 7.29 13.16
CA GLU A 243 -10.15 7.44 14.38
C GLU A 243 -11.35 8.40 14.19
N ARG A 244 -11.22 9.47 13.37
CA ARG A 244 -12.36 10.32 13.02
C ARG A 244 -13.48 9.58 12.31
N HIS A 245 -13.14 8.51 11.57
CA HIS A 245 -14.13 7.65 10.89
C HIS A 245 -14.58 6.46 11.75
N GLY A 246 -14.32 6.50 13.08
CA GLY A 246 -14.85 5.52 14.03
C GLY A 246 -14.04 4.23 14.16
N LEU A 247 -12.83 4.19 13.58
CA LEU A 247 -11.91 3.06 13.75
C LEU A 247 -11.02 3.29 14.98
N ARG A 248 -10.84 2.28 15.83
CA ARG A 248 -9.81 2.30 16.88
C ARG A 248 -8.48 1.87 16.27
N CYS A 249 -7.40 2.55 16.59
CA CYS A 249 -6.10 2.33 15.99
C CYS A 249 -5.04 1.87 17.02
N ASP A 250 -4.28 0.84 16.70
CA ASP A 250 -3.08 0.43 17.43
C ASP A 250 -1.93 0.12 16.48
N ALA A 251 -0.85 0.90 16.57
CA ALA A 251 0.39 0.67 15.83
C ALA A 251 1.50 0.06 16.69
N ARG A 252 1.25 -0.23 17.97
CA ARG A 252 2.29 -0.64 18.94
C ARG A 252 2.51 -2.14 18.96
N LEU A 253 1.43 -2.92 18.97
CA LEU A 253 1.50 -4.38 19.08
C LEU A 253 2.19 -5.01 17.88
N ALA A 254 1.78 -4.62 16.68
CA ALA A 254 2.31 -5.14 15.45
C ALA A 254 3.78 -4.79 15.23
N SER A 255 4.23 -3.61 15.67
CA SER A 255 5.65 -3.25 15.66
C SER A 255 6.49 -4.20 16.51
N ARG A 256 5.94 -4.71 17.62
CA ARG A 256 6.63 -5.70 18.49
C ARG A 256 6.74 -7.06 17.81
N ASP A 257 5.68 -7.53 17.15
CA ASP A 257 5.65 -8.82 16.45
C ASP A 257 6.63 -8.82 15.27
N LYS A 258 6.66 -7.74 14.48
CA LYS A 258 7.54 -7.59 13.33
C LYS A 258 9.02 -7.46 13.74
N ILE A 259 9.32 -6.78 14.84
CA ILE A 259 10.67 -6.71 15.41
C ILE A 259 11.09 -8.05 15.99
N GLY A 260 10.22 -8.75 16.69
CA GLY A 260 10.48 -10.10 17.19
C GLY A 260 10.84 -11.09 16.08
N PHE A 261 10.30 -10.88 14.89
CA PHE A 261 10.64 -11.65 13.69
C PHE A 261 12.03 -11.27 13.12
N HIS A 262 12.34 -9.96 13.01
CA HIS A 262 13.59 -9.48 12.43
C HIS A 262 14.77 -9.45 13.41
N VAL A 263 14.51 -9.32 14.71
CA VAL A 263 15.53 -9.27 15.77
C VAL A 263 15.11 -10.17 16.94
N PRO A 264 15.10 -11.49 16.74
CA PRO A 264 14.61 -12.44 17.77
C PRO A 264 15.43 -12.41 19.07
N THR A 265 16.66 -11.88 19.03
CA THR A 265 17.57 -11.76 20.18
C THR A 265 17.45 -10.43 20.92
N ALA A 266 16.53 -9.53 20.50
CA ALA A 266 16.40 -8.24 21.16
C ALA A 266 16.03 -8.37 22.64
N PRO A 267 16.71 -7.68 23.54
CA PRO A 267 16.37 -7.69 24.96
C PRO A 267 14.93 -7.18 25.16
N LYS A 268 14.13 -7.88 25.96
CA LYS A 268 12.72 -7.51 26.22
C LYS A 268 12.57 -6.05 26.69
N ALA A 269 13.53 -5.54 27.46
CA ALA A 269 13.55 -4.15 27.91
C ALA A 269 13.75 -3.13 26.78
N ALA A 270 14.42 -3.50 25.68
CA ALA A 270 14.65 -2.63 24.53
C ALA A 270 13.49 -2.64 23.52
N LEU A 271 12.60 -3.62 23.57
CA LEU A 271 11.51 -3.78 22.60
C LEU A 271 10.59 -2.55 22.44
N PRO A 272 10.24 -1.77 23.51
CA PRO A 272 9.42 -0.57 23.34
C PRO A 272 10.12 0.51 22.51
N LEU A 273 11.42 0.76 22.77
CA LEU A 273 12.22 1.75 22.02
C LEU A 273 12.45 1.29 20.58
N LEU A 274 12.85 0.03 20.39
CA LEU A 274 13.03 -0.55 19.05
C LEU A 274 11.72 -0.53 18.26
N GLY A 275 10.59 -0.83 18.90
CA GLY A 275 9.27 -0.74 18.29
C GLY A 275 8.92 0.69 17.89
N TRP A 276 9.27 1.67 18.74
CA TRP A 276 9.07 3.07 18.40
C TRP A 276 9.91 3.50 17.22
N LEU A 277 11.21 3.18 17.20
CA LEU A 277 12.11 3.46 16.08
C LEU A 277 11.61 2.80 14.79
N TYR A 278 11.24 1.51 14.89
CA TYR A 278 10.80 0.75 13.72
C TYR A 278 9.60 1.39 13.04
N ARG A 279 8.51 1.68 13.77
CA ARG A 279 7.29 2.26 13.19
C ARG A 279 7.42 3.72 12.73
N HIS A 280 8.45 4.44 13.19
CA HIS A 280 8.69 5.82 12.76
C HIS A 280 9.70 5.93 11.63
N MET A 281 10.64 4.98 11.56
CA MET A 281 11.78 5.03 10.65
C MET A 281 11.76 3.98 9.54
N PHE A 282 10.95 2.90 9.66
CA PHE A 282 10.98 1.83 8.66
C PHE A 282 9.59 1.50 8.15
N SER A 283 8.80 0.78 8.91
CA SER A 283 7.48 0.34 8.46
C SER A 283 6.47 0.45 9.60
N VAL A 284 5.30 0.94 9.25
CA VAL A 284 4.14 0.94 10.14
C VAL A 284 3.34 -0.33 9.88
N VAL A 285 2.91 -0.99 10.94
CA VAL A 285 1.79 -1.93 10.91
C VAL A 285 0.73 -1.36 11.82
N LEU A 286 -0.34 -0.87 11.22
CA LEU A 286 -1.46 -0.25 11.91
C LEU A 286 -2.60 -1.26 12.00
N HIS A 287 -2.98 -1.64 13.22
CA HIS A 287 -4.21 -2.37 13.47
C HIS A 287 -5.37 -1.40 13.64
N THR A 288 -6.49 -1.75 13.05
CA THR A 288 -7.75 -1.04 13.21
C THR A 288 -8.83 -2.00 13.69
N ASP A 289 -9.72 -1.53 14.56
CA ASP A 289 -10.90 -2.25 14.98
C ASP A 289 -12.12 -1.34 14.83
N LYS A 290 -13.20 -1.87 14.27
CA LYS A 290 -14.49 -1.19 14.23
C LYS A 290 -15.31 -1.65 15.43
N PRO A 291 -15.63 -0.77 16.40
CA PRO A 291 -16.44 -1.10 17.57
C PRO A 291 -17.82 -1.65 17.21
#